data_3cd09bfdd1ef90b917c13efa0e2363c3
#
_entry.id   3cd09bfdd1ef90b917c13efa0e2363c3
#
_cell.length_a   1.000
_cell.length_b   1.000
_cell.length_c   1.000
_cell.angle_alpha   90.00
_cell.angle_beta   90.00
_cell.angle_gamma   90.00
#
_symmetry.space_group_name_H-M   'P 1'
#
loop_
_entity.id
_entity.type
_entity.pdbx_description
1 polymer ?
#
loop_
_entity_poly.entity_id
_entity_poly.type
_entity_poly.pdbx_seq_one_letter_code
_entity_poly.pdbx_strand_id
1 'polypeptide(L)'
;MIRHERSARESLPYILDIAGLVKELPEIEAEEVCRAIDNPPGIPFIMGDRHSCPNPRHAQPKEDHMTALSAADFQRALDIGRPPNVKALFPNSKALIVSGKAIDRAMRAKGKCMTIAANCRSTFILRGVLKAAQRADAAVIVEIARSEGGANAYCPTTMWRLAGFADQMMNEMGITVPVAVHADHYGIKKPDDVGPAKIEIPSLFDYGVTSIAIDASHMPDDDNLLASIELMNLVPAWAGYETEVGEIKGKLGLSTPDEALFITKGLNAHGISPDWIALNNGTTHGIEADGAGIQVDLTETIHKALEPYAVSGAQHGTSGNHFERLRQIAEQTHTTKANVATALQMVSWGVKVNEFGNAVMDDSGNFIKDPDKGVPMDMWGQMTAYAAEQGWSGGNYKKLNRAFENKLVGLPREIRLGMSKAVEDFVYHLLTDVFNAGGTASLAAQALLDAGSHDLGPKAQRVEDPAEWIEEKIRARAKAMDSDKGPKGDFDD
;
A
#
# COMPACT_ATOMS: atom_id res chain seq x y z
N MET A 1 -69.19 6.42 -1.29
CA MET A 1 -69.98 5.68 -2.29
C MET A 1 -69.01 4.86 -3.15
N ILE A 2 -69.19 3.49 -3.02
CA ILE A 2 -68.92 2.43 -4.00
C ILE A 2 -67.43 2.25 -4.36
N ARG A 3 -66.69 1.26 -3.82
CA ARG A 3 -66.60 -0.21 -4.08
C ARG A 3 -66.23 -0.58 -5.51
N HIS A 4 -65.03 -1.24 -5.66
CA HIS A 4 -64.81 -2.66 -6.06
C HIS A 4 -63.32 -2.90 -6.08
N GLU A 5 -62.74 -3.74 -5.28
CA GLU A 5 -62.53 -5.19 -5.16
C GLU A 5 -62.31 -5.95 -6.47
N ARG A 6 -61.19 -6.67 -6.41
CA ARG A 6 -60.76 -8.01 -6.83
C ARG A 6 -59.56 -7.97 -7.78
N SER A 7 -58.59 -8.62 -7.54
CA SER A 7 -58.09 -9.94 -7.21
C SER A 7 -57.14 -10.40 -8.32
N ALA A 8 -56.00 -10.85 -7.98
CA ALA A 8 -55.47 -12.13 -8.40
C ALA A 8 -54.11 -12.40 -7.75
N ARG A 9 -54.08 -13.51 -7.12
CA ARG A 9 -52.93 -14.27 -6.62
C ARG A 9 -52.14 -14.83 -7.80
N GLU A 10 -50.92 -15.30 -7.37
CA GLU A 10 -50.06 -16.28 -8.04
C GLU A 10 -48.91 -15.64 -8.83
N SER A 11 -47.68 -15.68 -8.26
CA SER A 11 -46.84 -16.86 -8.29
C SER A 11 -45.54 -16.57 -7.53
N LEU A 12 -45.31 -17.33 -6.47
CA LEU A 12 -43.96 -17.57 -5.86
C LEU A 12 -43.28 -18.62 -6.74
N PRO A 13 -41.99 -18.50 -6.98
CA PRO A 13 -41.18 -19.69 -7.15
C PRO A 13 -40.07 -19.80 -6.06
N TYR A 14 -40.13 -20.90 -5.34
CA TYR A 14 -39.06 -21.75 -4.86
C TYR A 14 -37.73 -21.09 -4.43
N ILE A 15 -37.62 -20.81 -3.14
CA ILE A 15 -36.34 -20.87 -2.48
C ILE A 15 -36.13 -22.32 -2.08
N LEU A 16 -35.24 -23.02 -2.77
CA LEU A 16 -34.74 -24.33 -2.38
C LEU A 16 -33.80 -24.13 -1.16
N ASP A 17 -34.22 -24.60 -0.02
CA ASP A 17 -33.43 -24.75 1.19
C ASP A 17 -32.40 -25.87 0.98
N ILE A 18 -31.19 -25.52 0.60
CA ILE A 18 -30.05 -26.46 0.41
C ILE A 18 -29.50 -26.93 1.75
N ALA A 19 -29.85 -26.31 2.87
CA ALA A 19 -29.36 -26.71 4.21
C ALA A 19 -30.02 -27.99 4.76
N GLY A 20 -31.15 -28.43 4.18
CA GLY A 20 -31.88 -29.66 4.59
C GLY A 20 -31.42 -30.94 3.91
N LEU A 21 -30.66 -30.87 2.81
CA LEU A 21 -30.33 -32.03 1.97
C LEU A 21 -28.98 -32.70 2.27
N VAL A 22 -28.19 -32.17 3.19
CA VAL A 22 -26.84 -32.69 3.48
C VAL A 22 -26.82 -33.70 4.60
N LYS A 23 -27.96 -34.07 5.19
CA LYS A 23 -28.02 -34.99 6.37
C LYS A 23 -28.31 -36.45 6.05
N GLU A 24 -28.50 -36.86 4.83
CA GLU A 24 -28.83 -38.27 4.50
C GLU A 24 -28.09 -38.81 3.26
N LEU A 25 -26.77 -38.58 3.15
CA LEU A 25 -25.95 -39.34 2.20
C LEU A 25 -24.90 -40.14 2.98
N PRO A 26 -24.75 -41.44 2.70
CA PRO A 26 -23.69 -42.25 3.29
C PRO A 26 -22.32 -41.81 2.76
N GLU A 27 -21.29 -41.92 3.58
CA GLU A 27 -19.90 -41.67 3.23
C GLU A 27 -19.51 -42.49 1.98
N ILE A 28 -19.37 -41.76 0.84
CA ILE A 28 -18.73 -42.30 -0.35
C ILE A 28 -17.26 -41.93 -0.27
N GLU A 29 -16.40 -42.91 -0.25
CA GLU A 29 -14.95 -42.73 -0.20
C GLU A 29 -14.47 -41.95 -1.43
N ALA A 30 -13.57 -41.01 -1.19
CA ALA A 30 -13.02 -40.08 -2.22
C ALA A 30 -12.35 -40.79 -3.41
N GLU A 31 -12.08 -42.10 -3.33
CA GLU A 31 -11.52 -42.90 -4.42
C GLU A 31 -12.51 -43.23 -5.55
N GLU A 32 -13.83 -43.22 -5.31
CA GLU A 32 -14.79 -43.55 -6.36
C GLU A 32 -15.10 -42.33 -7.26
N VAL A 33 -14.94 -41.10 -6.76
CA VAL A 33 -15.17 -39.87 -7.56
C VAL A 33 -14.03 -39.65 -8.57
N CYS A 34 -12.80 -40.03 -8.23
CA CYS A 34 -11.67 -39.90 -9.16
C CYS A 34 -11.72 -40.91 -10.33
N ARG A 35 -12.35 -42.09 -10.15
CA ARG A 35 -12.50 -43.07 -11.23
C ARG A 35 -13.53 -42.73 -12.29
N ALA A 36 -14.48 -41.86 -11.98
CA ALA A 36 -15.54 -41.43 -12.91
C ALA A 36 -15.11 -40.33 -13.87
N ILE A 37 -14.00 -39.62 -13.57
CA ILE A 37 -13.51 -38.51 -14.37
C ILE A 37 -12.52 -38.98 -15.45
N ASP A 38 -11.85 -40.13 -15.27
CA ASP A 38 -10.79 -40.61 -16.16
C ASP A 38 -11.22 -41.55 -17.30
N ASN A 39 -12.52 -41.88 -17.42
CA ASN A 39 -12.97 -42.79 -18.52
C ASN A 39 -14.36 -42.44 -19.05
N PRO A 40 -14.50 -41.56 -20.05
CA PRO A 40 -15.77 -41.47 -20.78
C PRO A 40 -15.90 -42.66 -21.77
N PRO A 41 -17.04 -43.32 -21.85
CA PRO A 41 -17.23 -44.46 -22.76
C PRO A 41 -17.32 -44.01 -24.23
N GLY A 42 -16.40 -44.47 -25.06
CA GLY A 42 -16.62 -44.46 -26.50
C GLY A 42 -15.50 -44.08 -27.47
N ILE A 43 -14.19 -44.32 -27.16
CA ILE A 43 -13.13 -44.18 -28.18
C ILE A 43 -12.24 -45.43 -28.19
N PRO A 44 -11.99 -46.09 -29.32
CA PRO A 44 -11.19 -47.30 -29.39
C PRO A 44 -9.66 -47.00 -29.29
N PHE A 45 -8.97 -47.77 -28.47
CA PHE A 45 -7.54 -47.76 -28.24
C PHE A 45 -6.78 -48.38 -29.40
N ILE A 46 -5.75 -47.67 -29.87
CA ILE A 46 -4.68 -48.26 -30.73
C ILE A 46 -3.45 -48.52 -29.82
N MET A 47 -3.04 -49.79 -29.77
CA MET A 47 -1.84 -50.21 -29.03
C MET A 47 -0.56 -49.71 -29.75
N GLY A 48 0.31 -49.04 -29.01
CA GLY A 48 1.68 -48.71 -29.37
C GLY A 48 2.60 -48.88 -28.17
N ASP A 49 3.76 -49.46 -28.39
CA ASP A 49 4.70 -50.13 -27.54
C ASP A 49 5.14 -49.48 -26.23
N ARG A 50 5.39 -50.35 -25.23
CA ARG A 50 5.96 -50.10 -23.92
C ARG A 50 7.42 -49.61 -24.02
N HIS A 51 7.70 -48.39 -23.59
CA HIS A 51 9.01 -48.05 -23.03
C HIS A 51 8.82 -47.52 -21.61
N SER A 52 9.49 -48.18 -20.68
CA SER A 52 9.53 -47.89 -19.26
C SER A 52 10.11 -46.50 -18.99
N CYS A 53 9.29 -45.61 -18.43
CA CYS A 53 9.77 -44.37 -17.81
C CYS A 53 10.08 -44.61 -16.33
N PRO A 54 11.22 -44.16 -15.80
CA PRO A 54 11.50 -44.23 -14.37
C PRO A 54 10.65 -43.17 -13.62
N ASN A 55 10.07 -43.63 -12.55
CA ASN A 55 9.24 -42.88 -11.62
C ASN A 55 10.06 -41.73 -10.98
N PRO A 56 9.81 -40.44 -11.26
CA PRO A 56 10.39 -39.35 -10.47
C PRO A 56 9.57 -39.24 -9.17
N ARG A 57 10.19 -39.61 -8.06
CA ARG A 57 9.70 -39.23 -6.76
C ARG A 57 9.62 -37.70 -6.75
N HIS A 58 8.45 -37.16 -6.93
CA HIS A 58 8.17 -35.76 -6.64
C HIS A 58 8.40 -35.56 -5.14
N ALA A 59 9.53 -34.96 -4.81
CA ALA A 59 9.66 -34.28 -3.53
C ALA A 59 8.59 -33.19 -3.54
N GLN A 60 7.53 -33.34 -2.75
CA GLN A 60 6.63 -32.25 -2.42
C GLN A 60 7.48 -31.10 -1.86
N PRO A 61 7.33 -29.85 -2.34
CA PRO A 61 7.91 -28.72 -1.63
C PRO A 61 7.35 -28.80 -0.20
N LYS A 62 8.22 -28.74 0.78
CA LYS A 62 7.79 -28.45 2.15
C LYS A 62 7.12 -27.09 2.07
N GLU A 63 5.79 -27.05 2.17
CA GLU A 63 5.06 -25.88 2.60
C GLU A 63 5.55 -25.60 4.02
N ASP A 64 6.47 -24.68 4.16
CA ASP A 64 6.75 -24.04 5.43
C ASP A 64 5.47 -23.30 5.83
N HIS A 65 4.58 -24.00 6.54
CA HIS A 65 3.47 -23.38 7.24
C HIS A 65 4.09 -22.42 8.25
N MET A 66 4.19 -21.13 7.88
CA MET A 66 4.47 -20.08 8.84
C MET A 66 3.36 -20.15 9.89
N THR A 67 3.72 -20.58 11.09
CA THR A 67 2.78 -20.71 12.20
C THR A 67 2.24 -19.33 12.55
N ALA A 68 0.93 -19.19 12.60
CA ALA A 68 0.28 -17.99 13.11
C ALA A 68 0.86 -17.59 14.47
N LEU A 69 1.05 -16.29 14.68
CA LEU A 69 1.61 -15.75 15.92
C LEU A 69 0.81 -16.27 17.15
N SER A 70 1.49 -16.81 18.14
CA SER A 70 0.81 -17.24 19.36
C SER A 70 0.24 -16.03 20.12
N ALA A 71 -0.82 -16.24 20.90
CA ALA A 71 -1.39 -15.16 21.71
C ALA A 71 -0.37 -14.58 22.71
N ALA A 72 0.56 -15.40 23.22
CA ALA A 72 1.63 -14.97 24.11
C ALA A 72 2.66 -14.10 23.37
N ASP A 73 3.06 -14.49 22.15
CA ASP A 73 4.00 -13.71 21.35
C ASP A 73 3.37 -12.41 20.84
N PHE A 74 2.07 -12.44 20.48
CA PHE A 74 1.33 -11.21 20.18
C PHE A 74 1.35 -10.24 21.37
N GLN A 75 1.06 -10.72 22.57
CA GLN A 75 1.07 -9.87 23.77
C GLN A 75 2.48 -9.31 24.03
N ARG A 76 3.52 -10.12 23.89
CA ARG A 76 4.90 -9.64 24.00
C ARG A 76 5.23 -8.61 22.93
N ALA A 77 4.88 -8.84 21.67
CA ALA A 77 5.09 -7.89 20.59
C ALA A 77 4.33 -6.57 20.84
N LEU A 78 3.11 -6.63 21.39
CA LEU A 78 2.33 -5.46 21.79
C LEU A 78 3.03 -4.65 22.89
N ASP A 79 3.60 -5.34 23.88
CA ASP A 79 4.26 -4.69 25.01
C ASP A 79 5.58 -4.00 24.62
N ILE A 80 6.39 -4.64 23.77
CA ILE A 80 7.72 -4.12 23.40
C ILE A 80 7.71 -3.34 22.07
N GLY A 81 6.90 -3.76 21.08
CA GLY A 81 6.98 -3.30 19.70
C GLY A 81 6.32 -1.96 19.41
N ARG A 82 5.41 -1.50 20.26
CA ARG A 82 4.78 -0.19 20.08
C ARG A 82 5.75 0.92 20.45
N PRO A 83 5.96 1.93 19.57
CA PRO A 83 6.84 3.05 19.86
C PRO A 83 6.35 3.91 21.04
N PRO A 84 7.25 4.71 21.67
CA PRO A 84 6.93 5.49 22.87
C PRO A 84 5.75 6.47 22.66
N ASN A 85 5.68 7.14 21.51
CA ASN A 85 4.58 8.05 21.16
C ASN A 85 3.24 7.33 21.08
N VAL A 86 3.18 6.15 20.46
CA VAL A 86 1.97 5.33 20.37
C VAL A 86 1.53 4.85 21.75
N LYS A 87 2.48 4.42 22.60
CA LYS A 87 2.19 4.01 23.98
C LYS A 87 1.65 5.17 24.82
N ALA A 88 2.21 6.36 24.64
CA ALA A 88 1.78 7.56 25.37
C ALA A 88 0.35 8.00 24.95
N LEU A 89 0.06 7.98 23.64
CA LEU A 89 -1.24 8.38 23.12
C LEU A 89 -2.34 7.36 23.43
N PHE A 90 -2.02 6.06 23.34
CA PHE A 90 -2.99 4.96 23.43
C PHE A 90 -2.58 3.90 24.47
N PRO A 91 -2.46 4.26 25.77
CA PRO A 91 -1.83 3.38 26.78
C PRO A 91 -2.54 2.04 26.98
N ASN A 92 -3.86 2.00 26.77
CA ASN A 92 -4.69 0.81 26.97
C ASN A 92 -5.05 0.09 25.67
N SER A 93 -4.46 0.49 24.54
CA SER A 93 -4.77 -0.07 23.24
C SER A 93 -4.17 -1.46 23.07
N LYS A 94 -4.89 -2.31 22.32
CA LYS A 94 -4.44 -3.62 21.83
C LYS A 94 -4.03 -3.59 20.35
N ALA A 95 -4.01 -2.42 19.73
CA ALA A 95 -3.55 -2.24 18.37
C ALA A 95 -2.03 -2.31 18.29
N LEU A 96 -1.50 -3.21 17.48
CA LEU A 96 -0.06 -3.35 17.25
C LEU A 96 0.41 -2.36 16.18
N ILE A 97 0.38 -1.07 16.55
CA ILE A 97 0.95 0.01 15.73
C ILE A 97 2.46 0.04 15.98
N VAL A 98 3.24 -0.14 14.91
CA VAL A 98 4.69 -0.36 14.97
C VAL A 98 5.44 0.62 14.07
N SER A 99 6.76 0.67 14.22
CA SER A 99 7.64 1.39 13.29
C SER A 99 7.53 0.81 11.88
N GLY A 100 7.64 1.68 10.86
CA GLY A 100 7.78 1.25 9.47
C GLY A 100 8.93 0.27 9.24
N LYS A 101 10.00 0.37 10.05
CA LYS A 101 11.12 -0.57 10.02
C LYS A 101 10.67 -2.03 10.20
N ALA A 102 9.70 -2.29 11.09
CA ALA A 102 9.21 -3.65 11.32
C ALA A 102 8.51 -4.21 10.08
N ILE A 103 7.79 -3.36 9.36
CA ILE A 103 7.11 -3.75 8.12
C ILE A 103 8.13 -4.08 7.03
N ASP A 104 9.13 -3.22 6.82
CA ASP A 104 10.19 -3.46 5.84
C ASP A 104 10.97 -4.75 6.17
N ARG A 105 11.33 -4.97 7.44
CA ARG A 105 12.01 -6.21 7.87
C ARG A 105 11.20 -7.46 7.54
N ALA A 106 9.87 -7.41 7.76
CA ALA A 106 8.98 -8.53 7.45
C ALA A 106 8.97 -8.88 5.96
N MET A 107 8.88 -7.86 5.09
CA MET A 107 8.91 -8.06 3.64
C MET A 107 10.25 -8.63 3.18
N ARG A 108 11.35 -8.09 3.70
CA ARG A 108 12.71 -8.59 3.41
C ARG A 108 12.91 -10.02 3.90
N ALA A 109 12.38 -10.37 5.07
CA ALA A 109 12.47 -11.73 5.63
C ALA A 109 11.68 -12.74 4.79
N LYS A 110 10.51 -12.37 4.30
CA LYS A 110 9.73 -13.19 3.36
C LYS A 110 10.41 -13.28 1.99
N GLY A 111 10.92 -12.18 1.50
CA GLY A 111 11.49 -12.05 0.15
C GLY A 111 10.44 -12.12 -0.95
N LYS A 112 10.76 -11.55 -2.11
CA LYS A 112 9.90 -11.55 -3.31
C LYS A 112 8.46 -11.11 -3.01
N CYS A 113 8.32 -10.11 -2.16
CA CYS A 113 7.03 -9.55 -1.79
C CYS A 113 7.19 -8.07 -1.43
N MET A 114 6.11 -7.33 -1.58
CA MET A 114 5.97 -5.97 -1.07
C MET A 114 4.61 -5.84 -0.38
N THR A 115 4.48 -4.91 0.54
CA THR A 115 3.18 -4.65 1.16
C THR A 115 2.56 -3.37 0.65
N ILE A 116 1.25 -3.23 0.87
CA ILE A 116 0.55 -1.99 0.56
C ILE A 116 0.93 -0.90 1.55
N ALA A 117 1.19 0.29 1.02
CA ALA A 117 1.10 1.55 1.70
C ALA A 117 -0.17 2.25 1.18
N ALA A 118 -1.20 2.24 2.00
CA ALA A 118 -2.55 2.62 1.59
C ALA A 118 -2.84 4.06 1.97
N ASN A 119 -3.04 4.93 0.97
CA ASN A 119 -3.49 6.30 1.21
C ASN A 119 -4.93 6.34 1.72
N CYS A 120 -5.08 6.45 3.02
CA CYS A 120 -6.35 6.41 3.73
C CYS A 120 -7.07 7.76 3.67
N ARG A 121 -7.46 8.22 2.46
CA ARG A 121 -8.16 9.49 2.23
C ARG A 121 -9.47 9.62 3.00
N SER A 122 -10.04 8.50 3.42
CA SER A 122 -11.26 8.44 4.23
C SER A 122 -11.23 7.28 5.21
N THR A 123 -12.08 7.35 6.24
CA THR A 123 -12.25 6.28 7.23
C THR A 123 -12.82 4.99 6.62
N PHE A 124 -13.54 5.07 5.49
CA PHE A 124 -14.06 3.90 4.77
C PHE A 124 -12.92 3.10 4.17
N ILE A 125 -11.92 3.78 3.58
CA ILE A 125 -10.70 3.17 3.03
C ILE A 125 -9.91 2.51 4.15
N LEU A 126 -9.59 3.26 5.21
CA LEU A 126 -8.83 2.74 6.35
C LEU A 126 -9.46 1.45 6.92
N ARG A 127 -10.79 1.45 7.12
CA ARG A 127 -11.51 0.27 7.61
C ARG A 127 -11.36 -0.94 6.69
N GLY A 128 -11.49 -0.73 5.38
CA GLY A 128 -11.33 -1.79 4.37
C GLY A 128 -9.91 -2.35 4.36
N VAL A 129 -8.90 -1.49 4.38
CA VAL A 129 -7.47 -1.87 4.40
C VAL A 129 -7.14 -2.72 5.63
N LEU A 130 -7.54 -2.29 6.82
CA LEU A 130 -7.29 -3.02 8.07
C LEU A 130 -7.94 -4.41 8.07
N LYS A 131 -9.17 -4.53 7.54
CA LYS A 131 -9.84 -5.83 7.41
C LYS A 131 -9.17 -6.74 6.39
N ALA A 132 -8.74 -6.19 5.27
CA ALA A 132 -7.98 -6.94 4.26
C ALA A 132 -6.65 -7.46 4.82
N ALA A 133 -5.92 -6.60 5.54
CA ALA A 133 -4.67 -6.96 6.21
C ALA A 133 -4.87 -8.10 7.20
N GLN A 134 -5.89 -8.02 8.07
CA GLN A 134 -6.22 -9.10 9.02
C GLN A 134 -6.58 -10.40 8.29
N ARG A 135 -7.38 -10.32 7.23
CA ARG A 135 -7.79 -11.48 6.44
C ARG A 135 -6.62 -12.15 5.72
N ALA A 136 -5.65 -11.36 5.24
CA ALA A 136 -4.46 -11.84 4.56
C ALA A 136 -3.33 -12.24 5.52
N ASP A 137 -3.48 -12.02 6.82
CA ASP A 137 -2.39 -12.13 7.81
C ASP A 137 -1.16 -11.32 7.38
N ALA A 138 -1.38 -10.10 6.90
CA ALA A 138 -0.34 -9.26 6.32
C ALA A 138 -0.02 -8.05 7.20
N ALA A 139 1.26 -7.75 7.37
CA ALA A 139 1.73 -6.49 7.92
C ALA A 139 1.59 -5.40 6.85
N VAL A 140 1.02 -4.24 7.19
CA VAL A 140 0.67 -3.18 6.23
C VAL A 140 1.07 -1.79 6.71
N ILE A 141 1.10 -0.85 5.78
CA ILE A 141 1.29 0.57 6.03
C ILE A 141 -0.01 1.30 5.70
N VAL A 142 -0.49 2.13 6.62
CA VAL A 142 -1.55 3.10 6.38
C VAL A 142 -0.92 4.48 6.32
N GLU A 143 -1.26 5.25 5.31
CA GLU A 143 -0.59 6.52 5.04
C GLU A 143 -1.55 7.59 4.55
N ILE A 144 -1.07 8.82 4.49
CA ILE A 144 -1.68 9.95 3.82
C ILE A 144 -0.57 10.90 3.38
N ALA A 145 -0.62 11.36 2.14
CA ALA A 145 0.34 12.33 1.62
C ALA A 145 0.12 13.72 2.24
N ARG A 146 1.18 14.53 2.31
CA ARG A 146 1.09 15.90 2.85
C ARG A 146 0.12 16.78 2.05
N SER A 147 0.09 16.63 0.74
CA SER A 147 -0.85 17.32 -0.15
C SER A 147 -2.31 16.90 0.10
N GLU A 148 -2.54 15.68 0.58
CA GLU A 148 -3.84 15.09 0.84
C GLU A 148 -4.35 15.34 2.26
N GLY A 149 -3.48 15.18 3.27
CA GLY A 149 -3.80 15.19 4.70
C GLY A 149 -3.02 16.21 5.53
N GLY A 150 -2.30 17.15 4.92
CA GLY A 150 -1.63 18.25 5.60
C GLY A 150 -2.59 19.37 6.02
N ALA A 151 -2.05 20.51 6.48
CA ALA A 151 -2.82 21.59 7.07
C ALA A 151 -3.90 22.20 6.14
N ASN A 152 -3.63 22.25 4.84
CA ASN A 152 -4.54 22.83 3.82
C ASN A 152 -5.12 21.78 2.87
N ALA A 153 -5.20 20.55 3.32
CA ALA A 153 -5.51 19.40 2.49
C ALA A 153 -6.98 19.22 2.15
N TYR A 154 -7.22 18.37 1.16
CA TYR A 154 -8.55 18.09 0.64
C TYR A 154 -9.16 16.79 1.16
N CYS A 155 -8.46 16.06 2.05
CA CYS A 155 -9.00 14.86 2.69
C CYS A 155 -9.46 15.11 4.13
N PRO A 156 -10.50 14.40 4.59
CA PRO A 156 -10.95 14.46 5.99
C PRO A 156 -9.97 13.77 6.94
N THR A 157 -9.29 12.74 6.46
CA THR A 157 -8.18 12.10 7.20
C THR A 157 -6.94 12.97 7.08
N THR A 158 -6.37 13.35 8.20
CA THR A 158 -5.14 14.15 8.24
C THR A 158 -3.99 13.34 8.83
N MET A 159 -2.76 13.76 8.56
CA MET A 159 -1.56 13.12 9.11
C MET A 159 -1.61 13.02 10.64
N TRP A 160 -2.19 14.03 11.32
CA TRP A 160 -2.32 14.06 12.79
C TRP A 160 -3.47 13.21 13.34
N ARG A 161 -4.41 12.77 12.49
CA ARG A 161 -5.60 11.98 12.92
C ARG A 161 -5.50 10.51 12.56
N LEU A 162 -4.64 10.17 11.60
CA LEU A 162 -4.58 8.83 11.02
C LEU A 162 -4.28 7.76 12.07
N ALA A 163 -3.29 8.00 12.95
CA ALA A 163 -2.95 7.05 14.01
C ALA A 163 -4.11 6.80 14.98
N GLY A 164 -4.84 7.86 15.37
CA GLY A 164 -6.01 7.74 16.23
C GLY A 164 -7.14 6.94 15.58
N PHE A 165 -7.41 7.16 14.30
CA PHE A 165 -8.40 6.37 13.56
C PHE A 165 -7.98 4.91 13.40
N ALA A 166 -6.69 4.66 13.11
CA ALA A 166 -6.15 3.31 13.01
C ALA A 166 -6.26 2.57 14.35
N ASP A 167 -5.82 3.20 15.45
CA ASP A 167 -5.90 2.63 16.80
C ASP A 167 -7.34 2.29 17.18
N GLN A 168 -8.27 3.24 17.02
CA GLN A 168 -9.68 3.01 17.33
C GLN A 168 -10.24 1.84 16.52
N MET A 169 -10.05 1.83 15.20
CA MET A 169 -10.62 0.79 14.33
C MET A 169 -9.99 -0.59 14.57
N MET A 170 -8.68 -0.64 14.82
CA MET A 170 -8.02 -1.90 15.17
C MET A 170 -8.59 -2.49 16.45
N ASN A 171 -8.79 -1.68 17.50
CA ASN A 171 -9.41 -2.14 18.75
C ASN A 171 -10.87 -2.56 18.55
N GLU A 172 -11.69 -1.77 17.83
CA GLU A 172 -13.10 -2.08 17.59
C GLU A 172 -13.30 -3.36 16.76
N MET A 173 -12.42 -3.63 15.82
CA MET A 173 -12.52 -4.78 14.92
C MET A 173 -11.70 -5.99 15.36
N GLY A 174 -10.90 -5.88 16.43
CA GLY A 174 -10.02 -6.96 16.87
C GLY A 174 -8.88 -7.26 15.90
N ILE A 175 -8.34 -6.23 15.24
CA ILE A 175 -7.22 -6.35 14.31
C ILE A 175 -5.92 -6.55 15.09
N THR A 176 -5.20 -7.62 14.79
CA THR A 176 -3.97 -8.03 15.49
C THR A 176 -2.71 -7.96 14.62
N VAL A 177 -2.85 -7.78 13.31
CA VAL A 177 -1.70 -7.63 12.43
C VAL A 177 -0.95 -6.33 12.69
N PRO A 178 0.39 -6.31 12.55
CA PRO A 178 1.20 -5.10 12.69
C PRO A 178 0.85 -4.07 11.59
N VAL A 179 0.70 -2.82 12.02
CA VAL A 179 0.38 -1.68 11.14
C VAL A 179 1.35 -0.54 11.42
N ALA A 180 1.99 0.01 10.38
CA ALA A 180 2.72 1.25 10.49
C ALA A 180 1.85 2.42 10.03
N VAL A 181 2.02 3.59 10.66
CA VAL A 181 1.37 4.85 10.29
C VAL A 181 2.42 5.74 9.65
N HIS A 182 2.25 6.03 8.36
CA HIS A 182 3.25 6.71 7.55
C HIS A 182 2.77 8.09 7.07
N ALA A 183 3.62 9.08 7.26
CA ALA A 183 3.45 10.39 6.64
C ALA A 183 4.10 10.34 5.25
N ASP A 184 3.28 10.17 4.23
CA ASP A 184 3.68 9.98 2.84
C ASP A 184 3.96 11.31 2.16
N HIS A 185 4.91 11.35 1.21
CA HIS A 185 5.26 12.53 0.42
C HIS A 185 5.28 13.81 1.26
N TYR A 186 6.10 13.84 2.33
CA TYR A 186 6.30 15.08 3.06
C TYR A 186 7.15 16.04 2.21
N GLY A 187 6.48 16.68 1.24
CA GLY A 187 7.11 17.45 0.18
C GLY A 187 7.84 18.71 0.67
N ILE A 188 9.09 18.84 0.28
CA ILE A 188 9.95 20.00 0.44
C ILE A 188 10.27 20.50 -0.96
N LYS A 189 9.39 21.34 -1.52
CA LYS A 189 9.46 21.76 -2.93
C LYS A 189 10.47 22.89 -3.17
N LYS A 190 10.86 23.61 -2.12
CA LYS A 190 11.80 24.74 -2.16
C LYS A 190 12.48 24.92 -0.80
N PRO A 191 13.64 25.61 -0.73
CA PRO A 191 14.36 25.82 0.53
C PRO A 191 13.53 26.48 1.64
N ASP A 192 12.58 27.35 1.29
CA ASP A 192 11.70 28.01 2.27
C ASP A 192 10.77 27.03 3.01
N ASP A 193 10.54 25.83 2.47
CA ASP A 193 9.68 24.82 3.09
C ASP A 193 10.37 24.10 4.27
N VAL A 194 11.71 24.16 4.35
CA VAL A 194 12.50 23.53 5.43
C VAL A 194 12.18 24.15 6.80
N GLY A 195 12.03 25.47 6.87
CA GLY A 195 11.73 26.14 8.13
C GLY A 195 10.43 25.67 8.78
N PRO A 196 9.28 25.73 8.08
CA PRO A 196 8.02 25.16 8.54
C PRO A 196 8.09 23.66 8.88
N ALA A 197 8.80 22.87 8.07
CA ALA A 197 8.95 21.44 8.27
C ALA A 197 9.60 21.08 9.60
N LYS A 198 10.53 21.89 10.10
CA LYS A 198 11.17 21.71 11.42
C LYS A 198 10.18 21.75 12.60
N ILE A 199 9.04 22.40 12.42
CA ILE A 199 7.98 22.46 13.43
C ILE A 199 6.96 21.36 13.17
N GLU A 200 6.61 21.15 11.93
CA GLU A 200 5.53 20.23 11.54
C GLU A 200 5.93 18.75 11.72
N ILE A 201 7.15 18.35 11.30
CA ILE A 201 7.61 16.96 11.40
C ILE A 201 7.58 16.42 12.83
N PRO A 202 8.16 17.09 13.85
CA PRO A 202 8.06 16.60 15.22
C PRO A 202 6.61 16.44 15.68
N SER A 203 5.72 17.37 15.30
CA SER A 203 4.32 17.29 15.68
C SER A 203 3.60 16.04 15.10
N LEU A 204 4.01 15.55 13.93
CA LEU A 204 3.45 14.30 13.37
C LEU A 204 3.75 13.10 14.29
N PHE A 205 4.97 13.03 14.82
CA PHE A 205 5.34 11.98 15.76
C PHE A 205 4.62 12.13 17.09
N ASP A 206 4.39 13.35 17.57
CA ASP A 206 3.56 13.60 18.76
C ASP A 206 2.13 13.08 18.59
N TYR A 207 1.62 12.97 17.37
CA TYR A 207 0.29 12.44 17.04
C TYR A 207 0.28 11.00 16.53
N GLY A 208 1.35 10.24 16.74
CA GLY A 208 1.37 8.79 16.56
C GLY A 208 1.84 8.29 15.20
N VAL A 209 2.40 9.15 14.35
CA VAL A 209 3.12 8.72 13.14
C VAL A 209 4.31 7.86 13.55
N THR A 210 4.58 6.80 12.81
CA THR A 210 5.66 5.83 13.09
C THR A 210 6.66 5.68 11.95
N SER A 211 6.44 6.42 10.86
CA SER A 211 7.25 6.37 9.65
C SER A 211 7.00 7.63 8.81
N ILE A 212 7.98 8.10 8.05
CA ILE A 212 7.87 9.31 7.22
C ILE A 212 8.66 9.18 5.93
N ALA A 213 8.12 9.69 4.82
CA ALA A 213 8.83 9.99 3.58
C ALA A 213 9.18 11.48 3.55
N ILE A 214 10.46 11.83 3.58
CA ILE A 214 10.90 13.20 3.32
C ILE A 214 11.22 13.30 1.84
N ASP A 215 10.37 14.04 1.14
CA ASP A 215 10.44 14.21 -0.31
C ASP A 215 10.91 15.60 -0.65
N ALA A 216 12.20 15.72 -0.99
CA ALA A 216 12.79 16.95 -1.52
C ALA A 216 13.25 16.77 -2.98
N SER A 217 12.72 15.77 -3.67
CA SER A 217 13.08 15.40 -5.05
C SER A 217 12.77 16.48 -6.10
N HIS A 218 11.90 17.43 -5.78
CA HIS A 218 11.61 18.61 -6.60
C HIS A 218 12.76 19.62 -6.63
N MET A 219 13.68 19.57 -5.66
CA MET A 219 14.86 20.44 -5.60
C MET A 219 16.06 19.79 -6.33
N PRO A 220 17.12 20.57 -6.62
CA PRO A 220 18.41 20.01 -7.05
C PRO A 220 18.91 18.96 -6.07
N ASP A 221 19.71 17.98 -6.54
CA ASP A 221 20.15 16.84 -5.73
C ASP A 221 20.92 17.23 -4.47
N ASP A 222 21.75 18.27 -4.55
CA ASP A 222 22.47 18.80 -3.39
C ASP A 222 21.51 19.40 -2.34
N ASP A 223 20.52 20.16 -2.76
CA ASP A 223 19.52 20.75 -1.87
C ASP A 223 18.58 19.65 -1.31
N ASN A 224 18.22 18.64 -2.11
CA ASN A 224 17.48 17.46 -1.63
C ASN A 224 18.25 16.75 -0.50
N LEU A 225 19.52 16.43 -0.73
CA LEU A 225 20.35 15.75 0.27
C LEU A 225 20.53 16.60 1.55
N LEU A 226 20.82 17.89 1.41
CA LEU A 226 21.02 18.79 2.55
C LEU A 226 19.75 18.96 3.38
N ALA A 227 18.60 19.16 2.73
CA ALA A 227 17.30 19.24 3.39
C ALA A 227 16.95 17.93 4.11
N SER A 228 17.19 16.79 3.46
CA SER A 228 16.95 15.47 4.05
C SER A 228 17.82 15.23 5.28
N ILE A 229 19.11 15.58 5.25
CA ILE A 229 20.02 15.48 6.42
C ILE A 229 19.50 16.36 7.56
N GLU A 230 19.12 17.60 7.27
CA GLU A 230 18.68 18.55 8.28
C GLU A 230 17.37 18.09 8.94
N LEU A 231 16.38 17.66 8.16
CA LEU A 231 15.08 17.27 8.66
C LEU A 231 15.08 15.90 9.35
N MET A 232 15.93 14.96 8.91
CA MET A 232 16.07 13.66 9.56
C MET A 232 16.60 13.73 10.99
N ASN A 233 17.33 14.78 11.34
CA ASN A 233 17.76 15.00 12.73
C ASN A 233 16.57 15.27 13.68
N LEU A 234 15.37 15.52 13.17
CA LEU A 234 14.13 15.75 13.92
C LEU A 234 13.25 14.50 13.99
N VAL A 235 13.57 13.48 13.20
CA VAL A 235 12.84 12.21 13.15
C VAL A 235 13.41 11.28 14.22
N PRO A 236 12.55 10.64 15.06
CA PRO A 236 13.03 9.67 16.03
C PRO A 236 13.79 8.51 15.37
N ALA A 237 14.93 8.11 15.93
CA ALA A 237 15.79 7.07 15.36
C ALA A 237 15.09 5.71 15.14
N TRP A 238 14.07 5.41 15.94
CA TRP A 238 13.24 4.21 15.80
C TRP A 238 12.24 4.28 14.66
N ALA A 239 11.92 5.47 14.12
CA ALA A 239 10.91 5.61 13.06
C ALA A 239 11.43 5.04 11.74
N GLY A 240 10.50 4.54 10.92
CA GLY A 240 10.77 4.18 9.53
C GLY A 240 11.05 5.43 8.70
N TYR A 241 11.98 5.35 7.77
CA TYR A 241 12.36 6.49 6.94
C TYR A 241 12.39 6.12 5.45
N GLU A 242 11.76 6.96 4.65
CA GLU A 242 11.79 6.91 3.20
C GLU A 242 12.39 8.19 2.64
N THR A 243 13.32 8.06 1.69
CA THR A 243 13.87 9.17 0.89
C THR A 243 13.43 9.04 -0.55
N GLU A 244 13.45 10.14 -1.30
CA GLU A 244 12.99 10.16 -2.68
C GLU A 244 14.05 10.76 -3.62
N VAL A 245 14.18 10.14 -4.80
CA VAL A 245 15.12 10.53 -5.84
C VAL A 245 14.42 10.57 -7.19
N GLY A 246 14.45 11.73 -7.83
CA GLY A 246 13.74 11.95 -9.08
C GLY A 246 12.25 12.14 -8.84
N GLU A 247 11.72 13.24 -9.31
CA GLU A 247 10.27 13.48 -9.30
C GLU A 247 9.57 12.53 -10.26
N ILE A 248 8.41 12.01 -9.89
CA ILE A 248 7.63 11.09 -10.73
C ILE A 248 7.07 11.84 -11.95
N LYS A 249 7.70 11.64 -13.12
CA LYS A 249 7.42 12.31 -14.39
C LYS A 249 7.23 11.36 -15.57
N GLY A 250 6.88 10.10 -15.29
CA GLY A 250 6.77 9.08 -16.32
C GLY A 250 8.14 8.75 -16.94
N LYS A 251 8.24 8.82 -18.26
CA LYS A 251 9.47 8.49 -19.00
C LYS A 251 10.54 9.59 -18.99
N LEU A 252 10.22 10.76 -18.45
CA LEU A 252 11.11 11.93 -18.46
C LEU A 252 11.81 12.03 -17.11
N GLY A 253 13.12 12.23 -17.11
CA GLY A 253 13.89 12.36 -15.87
C GLY A 253 13.89 11.09 -15.03
N LEU A 254 14.04 9.91 -15.66
CA LEU A 254 14.18 8.63 -14.94
C LEU A 254 15.35 8.70 -13.97
N SER A 255 15.15 8.17 -12.76
CA SER A 255 16.21 8.06 -11.76
C SER A 255 17.37 7.21 -12.28
N THR A 256 18.57 7.56 -11.87
CA THR A 256 19.79 6.84 -12.22
C THR A 256 20.43 6.17 -10.99
N PRO A 257 21.26 5.14 -11.16
CA PRO A 257 22.05 4.57 -10.05
C PRO A 257 22.91 5.62 -9.35
N ASP A 258 23.48 6.57 -10.09
CA ASP A 258 24.37 7.61 -9.53
C ASP A 258 23.61 8.59 -8.65
N GLU A 259 22.40 9.01 -9.03
CA GLU A 259 21.52 9.85 -8.19
C GLU A 259 21.11 9.11 -6.91
N ALA A 260 20.68 7.86 -7.02
CA ALA A 260 20.29 7.05 -5.86
C ALA A 260 21.48 6.80 -4.91
N LEU A 261 22.66 6.52 -5.45
CA LEU A 261 23.89 6.38 -4.67
C LEU A 261 24.32 7.70 -4.03
N PHE A 262 24.18 8.84 -4.71
CA PHE A 262 24.53 10.14 -4.18
C PHE A 262 23.73 10.43 -2.90
N ILE A 263 22.42 10.33 -2.96
CA ILE A 263 21.55 10.55 -1.79
C ILE A 263 21.85 9.53 -0.69
N THR A 264 21.91 8.24 -1.02
CA THR A 264 22.12 7.18 -0.03
C THR A 264 23.46 7.27 0.68
N LYS A 265 24.55 7.54 -0.04
CA LYS A 265 25.88 7.74 0.51
C LYS A 265 25.96 8.96 1.41
N GLY A 266 25.40 10.08 0.95
CA GLY A 266 25.35 11.30 1.73
C GLY A 266 24.59 11.12 3.04
N LEU A 267 23.43 10.48 3.01
CA LEU A 267 22.67 10.15 4.23
C LEU A 267 23.46 9.20 5.13
N ASN A 268 24.09 8.15 4.58
CA ASN A 268 24.90 7.19 5.34
C ASN A 268 26.09 7.86 6.03
N ALA A 269 26.77 8.80 5.38
CA ALA A 269 27.88 9.58 5.96
C ALA A 269 27.43 10.37 7.20
N HIS A 270 26.19 10.80 7.25
CA HIS A 270 25.59 11.50 8.39
C HIS A 270 24.92 10.55 9.41
N GLY A 271 25.10 9.22 9.25
CA GLY A 271 24.55 8.21 10.15
C GLY A 271 23.05 7.94 9.94
N ILE A 272 22.49 8.40 8.82
CA ILE A 272 21.09 8.18 8.43
C ILE A 272 21.03 6.98 7.49
N SER A 273 20.18 6.00 7.82
CA SER A 273 19.97 4.80 7.00
C SER A 273 18.51 4.72 6.59
N PRO A 274 18.17 5.06 5.36
CA PRO A 274 16.79 4.93 4.86
C PRO A 274 16.32 3.48 4.88
N ASP A 275 15.06 3.26 5.23
CA ASP A 275 14.41 1.97 5.06
C ASP A 275 13.99 1.81 3.61
N TRP A 276 13.50 2.90 2.99
CA TRP A 276 13.05 2.91 1.61
C TRP A 276 13.62 4.06 0.80
N ILE A 277 13.67 3.85 -0.49
CA ILE A 277 13.93 4.87 -1.49
C ILE A 277 12.83 4.79 -2.57
N ALA A 278 12.19 5.92 -2.84
CA ALA A 278 11.30 6.07 -4.00
C ALA A 278 12.06 6.60 -5.20
N LEU A 279 11.71 6.11 -6.38
CA LEU A 279 12.39 6.38 -7.65
C LEU A 279 11.39 6.82 -8.71
N ASN A 280 11.81 7.71 -9.62
CA ASN A 280 11.14 7.82 -10.90
C ASN A 280 11.61 6.68 -11.81
N ASN A 281 10.85 5.60 -11.85
CA ASN A 281 11.11 4.42 -12.67
C ASN A 281 10.15 4.27 -13.86
N GLY A 282 9.55 5.36 -14.29
CA GLY A 282 8.69 5.42 -15.48
C GLY A 282 7.19 5.42 -15.19
N THR A 283 6.79 5.56 -13.93
CA THR A 283 5.38 5.73 -13.55
C THR A 283 4.96 7.19 -13.59
N THR A 284 3.64 7.40 -13.64
CA THR A 284 3.00 8.70 -13.43
C THR A 284 1.99 8.60 -12.29
N HIS A 285 1.70 9.70 -11.61
CA HIS A 285 0.59 9.75 -10.67
C HIS A 285 -0.73 9.84 -11.44
N GLY A 286 -1.61 8.84 -11.25
CA GLY A 286 -2.94 8.84 -11.82
C GLY A 286 -3.16 7.78 -12.90
N ILE A 287 -4.00 8.10 -13.89
CA ILE A 287 -4.41 7.17 -14.95
C ILE A 287 -3.46 7.31 -16.13
N GLU A 288 -2.65 6.29 -16.41
CA GLU A 288 -1.85 6.25 -17.63
C GLU A 288 -2.62 5.64 -18.79
N ALA A 289 -2.54 6.31 -19.96
CA ALA A 289 -3.14 5.83 -21.20
C ALA A 289 -2.17 5.05 -22.11
N ASP A 290 -0.86 5.25 -21.97
CA ASP A 290 0.18 4.77 -22.91
C ASP A 290 1.33 3.98 -22.29
N GLY A 291 1.02 2.84 -21.71
CA GLY A 291 1.76 1.57 -21.80
C GLY A 291 3.26 1.43 -21.59
N ALA A 292 4.04 2.43 -21.13
CA ALA A 292 5.43 2.15 -20.77
C ALA A 292 5.56 1.62 -19.34
N GLY A 293 4.81 2.20 -18.42
CA GLY A 293 4.75 1.76 -17.02
C GLY A 293 6.11 1.63 -16.34
N ILE A 294 6.12 0.98 -15.21
CA ILE A 294 7.33 0.72 -14.39
C ILE A 294 8.38 -0.03 -15.20
N GLN A 295 9.64 0.47 -15.15
CA GLN A 295 10.80 -0.18 -15.75
C GLN A 295 11.49 -1.08 -14.71
N VAL A 296 11.18 -2.38 -14.77
CA VAL A 296 11.65 -3.38 -13.80
C VAL A 296 13.18 -3.47 -13.81
N ASP A 297 13.81 -3.57 -14.99
CA ASP A 297 15.25 -3.70 -15.14
C ASP A 297 16.02 -2.48 -14.60
N LEU A 298 15.49 -1.27 -14.82
CA LEU A 298 16.06 -0.05 -14.26
C LEU A 298 15.97 -0.07 -12.73
N THR A 299 14.80 -0.41 -12.19
CA THR A 299 14.58 -0.51 -10.76
C THR A 299 15.52 -1.53 -10.11
N GLU A 300 15.66 -2.72 -10.71
CA GLU A 300 16.61 -3.75 -10.26
C GLU A 300 18.05 -3.24 -10.29
N THR A 301 18.46 -2.57 -11.36
CA THR A 301 19.81 -2.03 -11.52
C THR A 301 20.14 -1.02 -10.41
N ILE A 302 19.20 -0.10 -10.11
CA ILE A 302 19.38 0.86 -9.03
C ILE A 302 19.44 0.15 -7.67
N HIS A 303 18.51 -0.77 -7.40
CA HIS A 303 18.51 -1.51 -6.14
C HIS A 303 19.78 -2.35 -5.92
N LYS A 304 20.35 -2.96 -6.96
CA LYS A 304 21.64 -3.64 -6.87
C LYS A 304 22.78 -2.70 -6.49
N ALA A 305 22.80 -1.49 -7.03
CA ALA A 305 23.78 -0.49 -6.64
C ALA A 305 23.66 -0.09 -5.15
N LEU A 306 22.45 -0.16 -4.58
CA LEU A 306 22.15 0.18 -3.18
C LEU A 306 22.30 -0.99 -2.19
N GLU A 307 22.61 -2.22 -2.64
CA GLU A 307 22.78 -3.38 -1.75
C GLU A 307 23.71 -3.15 -0.56
N PRO A 308 24.86 -2.45 -0.67
CA PRO A 308 25.74 -2.19 0.47
C PRO A 308 25.10 -1.38 1.60
N TYR A 309 24.06 -0.62 1.27
CA TYR A 309 23.30 0.22 2.20
C TYR A 309 22.01 -0.41 2.67
N ALA A 310 21.67 -1.60 2.16
CA ALA A 310 20.48 -2.38 2.50
C ALA A 310 19.15 -1.59 2.36
N VAL A 311 19.09 -0.61 1.47
CA VAL A 311 17.89 0.19 1.21
C VAL A 311 16.90 -0.64 0.41
N SER A 312 15.62 -0.62 0.80
CA SER A 312 14.52 -1.25 0.04
C SER A 312 13.86 -0.22 -0.88
N GLY A 313 13.17 -0.69 -1.92
CA GLY A 313 12.40 0.19 -2.78
C GLY A 313 11.01 0.50 -2.23
N ALA A 314 10.55 1.72 -2.47
CA ALA A 314 9.16 2.13 -2.39
C ALA A 314 8.64 2.39 -3.81
N GLN A 315 7.59 1.67 -4.24
CA GLN A 315 6.97 1.85 -5.54
C GLN A 315 5.82 2.83 -5.44
N HIS A 316 6.01 3.99 -6.02
CA HIS A 316 4.96 4.98 -6.21
C HIS A 316 4.25 4.79 -7.56
N GLY A 317 3.09 5.44 -7.75
CA GLY A 317 2.35 5.35 -9.02
C GLY A 317 1.90 3.92 -9.37
N THR A 318 1.53 3.10 -8.38
CA THR A 318 1.07 1.72 -8.62
C THR A 318 -0.24 1.66 -9.39
N SER A 319 -1.15 2.62 -9.18
CA SER A 319 -2.36 2.77 -9.99
C SER A 319 -1.96 3.07 -11.45
N GLY A 320 -2.52 2.33 -12.40
CA GLY A 320 -2.16 2.47 -13.82
C GLY A 320 -1.14 1.46 -14.32
N ASN A 321 -0.60 0.62 -13.45
CA ASN A 321 0.30 -0.45 -13.83
C ASN A 321 -0.38 -1.81 -13.77
N HIS A 322 -0.10 -2.66 -14.76
CA HIS A 322 -0.62 -4.02 -14.82
C HIS A 322 -0.19 -4.82 -13.58
N PHE A 323 -1.09 -5.59 -13.00
CA PHE A 323 -0.80 -6.40 -11.81
C PHE A 323 0.37 -7.37 -12.03
N GLU A 324 0.53 -7.89 -13.23
CA GLU A 324 1.69 -8.69 -13.61
C GLU A 324 3.00 -7.90 -13.47
N ARG A 325 3.02 -6.62 -13.87
CA ARG A 325 4.19 -5.76 -13.73
C ARG A 325 4.50 -5.45 -12.26
N LEU A 326 3.46 -5.20 -11.45
CA LEU A 326 3.61 -5.01 -10.01
C LEU A 326 4.14 -6.29 -9.34
N ARG A 327 3.70 -7.45 -9.80
CA ARG A 327 4.22 -8.74 -9.34
C ARG A 327 5.70 -8.90 -9.71
N GLN A 328 6.09 -8.55 -10.92
CA GLN A 328 7.49 -8.56 -11.35
C GLN A 328 8.38 -7.66 -10.49
N ILE A 329 7.89 -6.45 -10.12
CA ILE A 329 8.60 -5.56 -9.19
C ILE A 329 8.82 -6.26 -7.83
N ALA A 330 7.79 -6.88 -7.27
CA ALA A 330 7.90 -7.58 -5.99
C ALA A 330 8.87 -8.78 -6.05
N GLU A 331 8.91 -9.50 -7.17
CA GLU A 331 9.69 -10.74 -7.33
C GLU A 331 11.14 -10.50 -7.75
N GLN A 332 11.40 -9.45 -8.54
CA GLN A 332 12.68 -9.24 -9.23
C GLN A 332 13.49 -8.08 -8.66
N THR A 333 12.92 -7.26 -7.78
CA THR A 333 13.59 -6.12 -7.19
C THR A 333 13.58 -6.18 -5.66
N HIS A 334 14.26 -5.24 -5.00
CA HIS A 334 14.24 -5.12 -3.54
C HIS A 334 13.09 -4.20 -3.06
N THR A 335 12.04 -4.05 -3.84
CA THR A 335 10.86 -3.27 -3.44
C THR A 335 10.06 -4.00 -2.37
N THR A 336 9.79 -3.31 -1.26
CA THR A 336 9.04 -3.86 -0.11
C THR A 336 7.78 -3.06 0.22
N LYS A 337 7.61 -1.88 -0.35
CA LYS A 337 6.48 -0.95 -0.16
C LYS A 337 5.87 -0.58 -1.50
N ALA A 338 4.53 -0.53 -1.58
CA ALA A 338 3.79 -0.08 -2.76
C ALA A 338 2.68 0.89 -2.38
N ASN A 339 2.77 2.15 -2.85
CA ASN A 339 1.79 3.19 -2.55
C ASN A 339 0.55 3.03 -3.42
N VAL A 340 -0.63 2.95 -2.81
CA VAL A 340 -1.91 2.84 -3.50
C VAL A 340 -2.88 3.89 -2.98
N ALA A 341 -3.32 4.79 -3.84
CA ALA A 341 -4.17 5.92 -3.46
C ALA A 341 -5.50 5.96 -4.24
N THR A 342 -5.47 6.35 -5.50
CA THR A 342 -6.66 6.64 -6.31
C THR A 342 -7.56 5.44 -6.49
N ALA A 343 -7.01 4.24 -6.70
CA ALA A 343 -7.79 3.01 -6.84
C ALA A 343 -8.66 2.75 -5.60
N LEU A 344 -8.12 2.92 -4.38
CA LEU A 344 -8.86 2.71 -3.13
C LEU A 344 -10.06 3.63 -3.00
N GLN A 345 -9.88 4.89 -3.37
CA GLN A 345 -10.96 5.87 -3.36
C GLN A 345 -12.05 5.51 -4.38
N MET A 346 -11.67 5.20 -5.61
CA MET A 346 -12.61 4.88 -6.68
C MET A 346 -13.41 3.61 -6.35
N VAL A 347 -12.75 2.58 -5.86
CA VAL A 347 -13.39 1.34 -5.39
C VAL A 347 -14.35 1.63 -4.24
N SER A 348 -13.97 2.47 -3.26
CA SER A 348 -14.85 2.81 -2.14
C SER A 348 -16.14 3.51 -2.58
N TRP A 349 -16.07 4.30 -3.63
CA TRP A 349 -17.23 5.00 -4.19
C TRP A 349 -18.06 4.14 -5.15
N GLY A 350 -17.59 2.92 -5.49
CA GLY A 350 -18.24 2.00 -6.43
C GLY A 350 -17.98 2.37 -7.88
N VAL A 351 -16.94 3.15 -8.17
CA VAL A 351 -16.45 3.35 -9.54
C VAL A 351 -15.77 2.06 -10.00
N LYS A 352 -16.05 1.64 -11.23
CA LYS A 352 -15.39 0.47 -11.81
C LYS A 352 -13.91 0.76 -12.02
N VAL A 353 -13.09 -0.18 -11.62
CA VAL A 353 -11.65 -0.19 -11.91
C VAL A 353 -11.32 -1.36 -12.81
N ASN A 354 -10.37 -1.16 -13.71
CA ASN A 354 -9.85 -2.23 -14.55
C ASN A 354 -8.77 -3.05 -13.83
N GLU A 355 -8.19 -4.00 -14.53
CA GLU A 355 -7.09 -4.86 -14.07
C GLU A 355 -5.79 -4.11 -13.72
N PHE A 356 -5.69 -2.83 -14.09
CA PHE A 356 -4.59 -1.94 -13.73
C PHE A 356 -4.88 -1.09 -12.48
N GLY A 357 -6.05 -1.27 -11.85
CA GLY A 357 -6.50 -0.40 -10.76
C GLY A 357 -6.90 1.01 -11.22
N ASN A 358 -7.00 1.25 -12.54
CA ASN A 358 -7.47 2.51 -13.09
C ASN A 358 -8.99 2.57 -13.10
N ALA A 359 -9.53 3.74 -12.78
CA ALA A 359 -10.96 3.99 -12.95
C ALA A 359 -11.33 3.92 -14.43
N VAL A 360 -12.37 3.15 -14.75
CA VAL A 360 -12.88 3.02 -16.10
C VAL A 360 -13.75 4.23 -16.45
N MET A 361 -13.54 4.79 -17.63
CA MET A 361 -14.29 5.92 -18.15
C MET A 361 -15.12 5.50 -19.38
N ASP A 362 -16.22 6.20 -19.61
CA ASP A 362 -16.97 6.12 -20.85
C ASP A 362 -16.33 6.96 -21.98
N ASP A 363 -16.89 6.90 -23.19
CA ASP A 363 -16.40 7.63 -24.36
C ASP A 363 -16.44 9.17 -24.17
N SER A 364 -17.17 9.66 -23.19
CA SER A 364 -17.29 11.08 -22.83
C SER A 364 -16.32 11.49 -21.71
N GLY A 365 -15.50 10.56 -21.21
CA GLY A 365 -14.54 10.80 -20.12
C GLY A 365 -15.15 10.80 -18.72
N ASN A 366 -16.38 10.30 -18.55
CA ASN A 366 -16.98 10.16 -17.23
C ASN A 366 -16.65 8.80 -16.63
N PHE A 367 -16.44 8.78 -15.31
CA PHE A 367 -16.23 7.53 -14.59
C PHE A 367 -17.47 6.61 -14.64
N ILE A 368 -17.27 5.35 -15.00
CA ILE A 368 -18.32 4.35 -14.97
C ILE A 368 -18.55 3.88 -13.54
N LYS A 369 -19.71 4.23 -12.99
CA LYS A 369 -20.16 3.87 -11.65
C LYS A 369 -21.01 2.60 -11.68
N ASP A 370 -20.73 1.65 -10.78
CA ASP A 370 -21.63 0.52 -10.52
C ASP A 370 -22.81 1.02 -9.66
N PRO A 371 -24.06 0.92 -10.14
CA PRO A 371 -25.21 1.47 -9.42
C PRO A 371 -25.46 0.81 -8.06
N ASP A 372 -25.03 -0.45 -7.89
CA ASP A 372 -25.30 -1.25 -6.70
C ASP A 372 -24.15 -1.21 -5.67
N LYS A 373 -23.05 -0.48 -5.96
CA LYS A 373 -21.87 -0.41 -5.09
C LYS A 373 -21.49 1.00 -4.68
N GLY A 374 -20.86 1.11 -3.52
CA GLY A 374 -20.30 2.37 -3.01
C GLY A 374 -21.37 3.42 -2.71
N VAL A 375 -21.14 4.67 -3.14
CA VAL A 375 -22.10 5.76 -2.91
C VAL A 375 -23.36 5.58 -3.74
N PRO A 376 -24.58 5.93 -3.24
CA PRO A 376 -25.81 5.89 -4.02
C PRO A 376 -25.74 6.77 -5.27
N MET A 377 -26.50 6.43 -6.30
CA MET A 377 -26.47 7.14 -7.59
C MET A 377 -26.90 8.59 -7.51
N ASP A 378 -27.84 8.94 -6.62
CA ASP A 378 -28.23 10.33 -6.36
C ASP A 378 -27.10 11.14 -5.71
N MET A 379 -26.38 10.55 -4.77
CA MET A 379 -25.18 11.14 -4.16
C MET A 379 -24.07 11.28 -5.20
N TRP A 380 -23.83 10.26 -6.02
CA TRP A 380 -22.86 10.32 -7.11
C TRP A 380 -23.16 11.44 -8.08
N GLY A 381 -24.44 11.62 -8.46
CA GLY A 381 -24.87 12.73 -9.31
C GLY A 381 -24.57 14.11 -8.67
N GLN A 382 -24.77 14.27 -7.35
CA GLN A 382 -24.41 15.49 -6.64
C GLN A 382 -22.89 15.72 -6.64
N MET A 383 -22.09 14.65 -6.44
CA MET A 383 -20.63 14.73 -6.44
C MET A 383 -20.08 15.14 -7.78
N THR A 384 -20.57 14.54 -8.88
CA THR A 384 -20.12 14.85 -10.24
C THR A 384 -20.56 16.24 -10.69
N ALA A 385 -21.77 16.67 -10.33
CA ALA A 385 -22.25 18.02 -10.61
C ALA A 385 -21.36 19.07 -9.88
N TYR A 386 -21.08 18.85 -8.61
CA TYR A 386 -20.20 19.73 -7.84
C TYR A 386 -18.77 19.76 -8.43
N ALA A 387 -18.23 18.61 -8.84
CA ALA A 387 -16.93 18.54 -9.49
C ALA A 387 -16.91 19.38 -10.79
N ALA A 388 -17.96 19.30 -11.60
CA ALA A 388 -18.11 20.07 -12.83
C ALA A 388 -18.16 21.60 -12.54
N GLU A 389 -18.90 22.01 -11.51
CA GLU A 389 -18.97 23.43 -11.06
C GLU A 389 -17.59 23.95 -10.64
N GLN A 390 -16.73 23.09 -10.05
CA GLN A 390 -15.38 23.43 -9.64
C GLN A 390 -14.34 23.30 -10.77
N GLY A 391 -14.73 22.82 -11.95
CA GLY A 391 -13.81 22.51 -13.05
C GLY A 391 -12.91 21.29 -12.77
N TRP A 392 -13.34 20.37 -11.89
CA TRP A 392 -12.60 19.16 -11.54
C TRP A 392 -12.98 18.00 -12.45
N SER A 393 -11.97 17.30 -12.98
CA SER A 393 -12.12 16.09 -13.78
C SER A 393 -11.03 15.09 -13.41
N GLY A 394 -11.19 13.82 -13.81
CA GLY A 394 -10.19 12.77 -13.64
C GLY A 394 -9.65 12.67 -12.22
N GLY A 395 -8.34 12.75 -12.06
CA GLY A 395 -7.64 12.68 -10.77
C GLY A 395 -8.07 13.74 -9.75
N ASN A 396 -8.57 14.90 -10.19
CA ASN A 396 -9.07 15.94 -9.30
C ASN A 396 -10.33 15.58 -8.51
N TYR A 397 -11.00 14.47 -8.85
CA TYR A 397 -12.08 13.94 -8.02
C TYR A 397 -11.63 13.58 -6.60
N LYS A 398 -10.32 13.42 -6.37
CA LYS A 398 -9.75 13.29 -5.02
C LYS A 398 -10.21 14.42 -4.07
N LYS A 399 -10.43 15.62 -4.59
CA LYS A 399 -10.86 16.81 -3.82
C LYS A 399 -12.31 16.71 -3.30
N LEU A 400 -13.12 15.80 -3.83
CA LEU A 400 -14.50 15.56 -3.37
C LEU A 400 -14.57 14.95 -1.96
N ASN A 401 -13.51 14.30 -1.47
CA ASN A 401 -13.49 13.66 -0.16
C ASN A 401 -13.92 14.65 0.95
N ARG A 402 -13.28 15.81 1.05
CA ARG A 402 -13.57 16.82 2.07
C ARG A 402 -14.92 17.49 1.82
N ALA A 403 -15.24 17.84 0.57
CA ALA A 403 -16.48 18.52 0.23
C ALA A 403 -17.73 17.70 0.58
N PHE A 404 -17.63 16.38 0.49
CA PHE A 404 -18.76 15.46 0.74
C PHE A 404 -18.66 14.65 2.02
N GLU A 405 -17.63 14.86 2.87
CA GLU A 405 -17.40 14.05 4.07
C GLU A 405 -18.66 13.87 4.92
N ASN A 406 -19.32 14.98 5.31
CA ASN A 406 -20.48 14.92 6.17
C ASN A 406 -21.66 14.15 5.55
N LYS A 407 -21.84 14.28 4.24
CA LYS A 407 -22.87 13.52 3.50
C LYS A 407 -22.52 12.04 3.45
N LEU A 408 -21.26 11.70 3.20
CA LEU A 408 -20.79 10.31 3.13
C LEU A 408 -20.86 9.62 4.50
N VAL A 409 -20.45 10.31 5.56
CA VAL A 409 -20.56 9.79 6.94
C VAL A 409 -22.02 9.65 7.38
N GLY A 410 -22.92 10.51 6.87
CA GLY A 410 -24.37 10.44 7.12
C GLY A 410 -25.12 9.35 6.35
N LEU A 411 -24.48 8.64 5.40
CA LEU A 411 -25.10 7.53 4.67
C LEU A 411 -25.55 6.40 5.61
N PRO A 412 -26.58 5.61 5.24
CA PRO A 412 -26.97 4.42 5.97
C PRO A 412 -25.77 3.50 6.27
N ARG A 413 -25.82 2.84 7.45
CA ARG A 413 -24.72 2.01 7.94
C ARG A 413 -24.31 0.91 6.95
N GLU A 414 -25.29 0.25 6.34
CA GLU A 414 -25.09 -0.80 5.33
C GLU A 414 -24.31 -0.30 4.10
N ILE A 415 -24.61 0.90 3.62
CA ILE A 415 -23.89 1.51 2.50
C ILE A 415 -22.44 1.80 2.90
N ARG A 416 -22.23 2.41 4.07
CA ARG A 416 -20.89 2.70 4.58
C ARG A 416 -20.05 1.43 4.77
N LEU A 417 -20.67 0.35 5.25
CA LEU A 417 -19.99 -0.94 5.36
C LEU A 417 -19.72 -1.56 3.97
N GLY A 418 -20.63 -1.38 3.01
CA GLY A 418 -20.43 -1.80 1.62
C GLY A 418 -19.25 -1.08 0.95
N MET A 419 -19.10 0.24 1.19
CA MET A 419 -17.95 1.02 0.74
C MET A 419 -16.62 0.45 1.27
N SER A 420 -16.58 0.14 2.56
CA SER A 420 -15.39 -0.46 3.20
C SER A 420 -15.15 -1.91 2.72
N LYS A 421 -16.21 -2.67 2.48
CA LYS A 421 -16.09 -4.06 1.99
C LYS A 421 -15.52 -4.12 0.58
N ALA A 422 -15.90 -3.21 -0.29
CA ALA A 422 -15.32 -3.10 -1.63
C ALA A 422 -13.79 -2.86 -1.57
N VAL A 423 -13.35 -1.97 -0.67
CA VAL A 423 -11.92 -1.74 -0.44
C VAL A 423 -11.25 -2.98 0.16
N GLU A 424 -11.88 -3.65 1.14
CA GLU A 424 -11.37 -4.88 1.74
C GLU A 424 -11.07 -5.94 0.68
N ASP A 425 -12.02 -6.18 -0.24
CA ASP A 425 -11.85 -7.21 -1.27
C ASP A 425 -10.75 -6.85 -2.27
N PHE A 426 -10.70 -5.59 -2.68
CA PHE A 426 -9.67 -5.11 -3.60
C PHE A 426 -8.26 -5.19 -2.96
N VAL A 427 -8.11 -4.71 -1.73
CA VAL A 427 -6.82 -4.75 -1.02
C VAL A 427 -6.41 -6.17 -0.68
N TYR A 428 -7.35 -7.04 -0.32
CA TYR A 428 -7.04 -8.46 -0.10
C TYR A 428 -6.45 -9.11 -1.35
N HIS A 429 -7.05 -8.87 -2.52
CA HIS A 429 -6.50 -9.34 -3.79
C HIS A 429 -5.09 -8.78 -4.05
N LEU A 430 -4.88 -7.49 -3.81
CA LEU A 430 -3.52 -6.91 -3.94
C LEU A 430 -2.51 -7.61 -3.02
N LEU A 431 -2.86 -7.81 -1.74
CA LEU A 431 -1.96 -8.39 -0.75
C LEU A 431 -1.62 -9.86 -1.04
N THR A 432 -2.60 -10.65 -1.53
CA THR A 432 -2.41 -12.10 -1.73
C THR A 432 -1.91 -12.44 -3.12
N ASP A 433 -2.52 -11.87 -4.16
CA ASP A 433 -2.34 -12.34 -5.53
C ASP A 433 -1.37 -11.48 -6.34
N VAL A 434 -1.14 -10.22 -5.90
CA VAL A 434 -0.27 -9.28 -6.62
C VAL A 434 1.04 -9.04 -5.88
N PHE A 435 0.98 -8.68 -4.60
CA PHE A 435 2.14 -8.26 -3.79
C PHE A 435 2.80 -9.41 -3.02
N ASN A 436 2.13 -10.55 -2.94
CA ASN A 436 2.60 -11.70 -2.16
C ASN A 436 2.87 -11.36 -0.68
N ALA A 437 2.07 -10.49 -0.06
CA ALA A 437 2.27 -10.03 1.31
C ALA A 437 1.59 -10.88 2.38
N GLY A 438 0.79 -11.89 1.98
CA GLY A 438 0.10 -12.77 2.94
C GLY A 438 1.06 -13.46 3.91
N GLY A 439 0.66 -13.63 5.17
CA GLY A 439 1.47 -14.27 6.21
C GLY A 439 2.64 -13.45 6.74
N THR A 440 2.77 -12.16 6.39
CA THR A 440 3.89 -11.32 6.86
C THR A 440 3.67 -10.72 8.25
N ALA A 441 2.47 -10.83 8.82
CA ALA A 441 2.18 -10.30 10.15
C ALA A 441 3.05 -10.95 11.22
N SER A 442 3.22 -12.28 11.17
CA SER A 442 4.08 -13.03 12.10
C SER A 442 5.55 -12.62 11.95
N LEU A 443 6.03 -12.36 10.75
CA LEU A 443 7.41 -11.92 10.48
C LEU A 443 7.69 -10.53 11.06
N ALA A 444 6.74 -9.59 10.94
CA ALA A 444 6.89 -8.26 11.53
C ALA A 444 6.91 -8.32 13.07
N ALA A 445 6.04 -9.13 13.67
CA ALA A 445 6.06 -9.36 15.11
C ALA A 445 7.35 -10.06 15.56
N GLN A 446 7.84 -11.06 14.81
CA GLN A 446 9.07 -11.77 15.11
C GLN A 446 10.28 -10.84 15.09
N ALA A 447 10.38 -9.92 14.11
CA ALA A 447 11.44 -8.94 14.06
C ALA A 447 11.51 -8.07 15.34
N LEU A 448 10.36 -7.70 15.90
CA LEU A 448 10.27 -6.97 17.17
C LEU A 448 10.69 -7.84 18.36
N LEU A 449 10.27 -9.11 18.38
CA LEU A 449 10.60 -10.06 19.42
C LEU A 449 12.09 -10.38 19.45
N ASP A 450 12.71 -10.56 18.29
CA ASP A 450 14.15 -10.84 18.15
C ASP A 450 15.00 -9.64 18.60
N ALA A 451 14.58 -8.43 18.25
CA ALA A 451 15.20 -7.20 18.71
C ALA A 451 14.96 -6.92 20.21
N GLY A 452 13.91 -7.48 20.80
CA GLY A 452 13.47 -7.17 22.17
C GLY A 452 13.05 -5.70 22.34
N SER A 453 12.72 -5.00 21.25
CA SER A 453 12.52 -3.54 21.24
C SER A 453 11.61 -3.12 20.07
N HIS A 454 10.99 -1.94 20.22
CA HIS A 454 10.35 -1.21 19.11
C HIS A 454 11.35 -0.58 18.14
N ASP A 455 12.58 -0.34 18.62
CA ASP A 455 13.68 0.18 17.80
C ASP A 455 14.48 -0.98 17.23
N LEU A 456 14.38 -1.18 15.94
CA LEU A 456 15.10 -2.22 15.20
C LEU A 456 16.47 -1.75 14.69
N GLY A 457 16.84 -0.52 15.00
CA GLY A 457 18.10 0.07 14.52
C GLY A 457 18.16 0.21 12.99
N PRO A 458 19.31 0.68 12.48
CA PRO A 458 19.54 0.79 11.03
C PRO A 458 19.76 -0.58 10.39
N LYS A 459 19.46 -0.71 9.08
CA LYS A 459 19.75 -1.91 8.29
C LYS A 459 21.22 -2.02 7.86
N ALA A 460 21.88 -0.90 7.69
CA ALA A 460 23.27 -0.85 7.29
C ALA A 460 24.11 -0.06 8.30
N GLN A 461 25.37 -0.41 8.37
CA GLN A 461 26.33 0.35 9.15
C GLN A 461 26.73 1.63 8.38
N ARG A 462 27.22 2.61 9.13
CA ARG A 462 27.84 3.79 8.54
C ARG A 462 29.20 3.40 7.97
N VAL A 463 29.35 3.50 6.65
CA VAL A 463 30.56 3.15 5.90
C VAL A 463 31.18 4.36 5.19
N GLU A 464 30.40 5.43 4.98
CA GLU A 464 30.84 6.64 4.31
C GLU A 464 31.54 7.58 5.31
N ASP A 465 32.61 8.25 4.86
CA ASP A 465 33.34 9.23 5.67
C ASP A 465 32.59 10.59 5.66
N PRO A 466 32.13 11.10 6.83
CA PRO A 466 31.48 12.40 6.88
C PRO A 466 32.32 13.56 6.35
N ALA A 467 33.63 13.46 6.45
CA ALA A 467 34.53 14.51 5.92
C ALA A 467 34.46 14.62 4.38
N GLU A 468 33.99 13.56 3.73
CA GLU A 468 33.77 13.55 2.27
C GLU A 468 32.36 14.04 1.87
N TRP A 469 31.45 14.25 2.84
CA TRP A 469 30.05 14.62 2.62
C TRP A 469 29.67 15.91 3.37
N ILE A 470 30.63 16.86 3.52
CA ILE A 470 30.35 18.24 3.96
C ILE A 470 29.65 19.03 2.83
N GLU A 471 28.92 20.06 3.16
CA GLU A 471 28.11 20.85 2.20
C GLU A 471 28.87 21.23 0.92
N GLU A 472 30.11 21.75 1.05
CA GLU A 472 30.92 22.13 -0.12
C GLU A 472 31.15 20.96 -1.09
N LYS A 473 31.49 19.77 -0.54
CA LYS A 473 31.72 18.56 -1.33
C LYS A 473 30.43 17.98 -1.89
N ILE A 474 29.33 18.05 -1.14
CA ILE A 474 27.98 17.65 -1.62
C ILE A 474 27.64 18.47 -2.88
N ARG A 475 27.74 19.80 -2.81
CA ARG A 475 27.46 20.69 -3.94
C ARG A 475 28.39 20.45 -5.12
N ALA A 476 29.66 20.19 -4.88
CA ALA A 476 30.61 19.86 -5.95
C ALA A 476 30.28 18.52 -6.64
N ARG A 477 29.90 17.50 -5.88
CA ARG A 477 29.51 16.19 -6.40
C ARG A 477 28.22 16.27 -7.22
N ALA A 478 27.18 16.93 -6.70
CA ALA A 478 25.92 17.11 -7.43
C ALA A 478 26.13 17.85 -8.76
N LYS A 479 26.96 18.88 -8.78
CA LYS A 479 27.31 19.60 -10.02
C LYS A 479 28.04 18.74 -11.05
N ALA A 480 28.77 17.71 -10.60
CA ALA A 480 29.51 16.80 -11.47
C ALA A 480 28.63 15.64 -11.98
N MET A 481 27.46 15.42 -11.38
CA MET A 481 26.52 14.43 -11.88
C MET A 481 25.80 14.94 -13.11
N ASP A 482 25.66 14.08 -14.11
CA ASP A 482 24.80 14.32 -15.26
C ASP A 482 23.39 13.79 -14.90
N SER A 483 22.57 14.66 -14.31
CA SER A 483 21.21 14.31 -13.94
C SER A 483 20.20 15.06 -14.79
N ASP A 484 19.43 14.32 -15.61
CA ASP A 484 18.29 14.86 -16.33
C ASP A 484 17.06 14.88 -15.42
N LYS A 485 16.76 16.03 -14.84
CA LYS A 485 15.56 16.20 -14.00
C LYS A 485 14.26 16.24 -14.80
N GLY A 486 14.35 16.11 -16.13
CA GLY A 486 13.17 16.24 -17.01
C GLY A 486 12.56 17.64 -17.01
N PRO A 487 11.38 17.82 -17.58
CA PRO A 487 10.73 19.12 -17.64
C PRO A 487 10.36 19.63 -16.25
N LYS A 488 10.62 20.92 -16.00
CA LYS A 488 10.12 21.59 -14.79
C LYS A 488 8.61 21.73 -14.87
N GLY A 489 7.90 21.32 -13.84
CA GLY A 489 6.46 21.44 -13.72
C GLY A 489 6.01 21.18 -12.28
N ASP A 490 4.81 21.65 -11.95
CA ASP A 490 4.14 21.27 -10.71
C ASP A 490 3.36 19.99 -11.06
N PHE A 491 4.00 18.84 -10.85
CA PHE A 491 3.32 17.56 -11.00
C PHE A 491 2.57 17.32 -9.69
N ASP A 492 1.23 17.30 -9.76
CA ASP A 492 0.33 17.12 -8.61
C ASP A 492 0.59 15.75 -7.94
N ASP A 493 1.26 15.75 -6.81
CA ASP A 493 1.29 14.64 -5.87
C ASP A 493 -0.06 14.49 -5.17
#